data_914b1342d8fd246a18d2ab1aa6490c71
#
_entry.id   914b1342d8fd246a18d2ab1aa6490c71
#
_cell.length_a   1.000
_cell.length_b   1.000
_cell.length_c   1.000
_cell.angle_alpha   90.00
_cell.angle_beta   90.00
_cell.angle_gamma   90.00
#
_symmetry.space_group_name_H-M   'P 1'
#
loop_
_entity.id
_entity.type
_entity.pdbx_description
1 polymer ?
#
loop_
_entity_poly.entity_id
_entity_poly.type
_entity_poly.pdbx_seq_one_letter_code
_entity_poly.pdbx_strand_id
1 'polypeptide(L)'
;MITRYTRPEMGDIWSPESRFECLLEVELAVAKAQAKLKIIPEKAYRDLKAKAKFSVARIDEIEKTTKHDVIAFVSNVAENVGPSGRYLHYGMTSSDVLDTALSVQIVKASVELFSRFDRLETILEKLVKKHSFTLSAGRTHGMHAEVTTFGYKLAGHLLEFRRTRGRVERAIDQMKIVKLSGAVGTYSTQPPEIEALVGQTLGLKPEGIATQVIPRDRHAEMLWALGMVGAAIERLSVELRHLQRTEVGEVIENFTPGQKGSSAMPHKKNPISAENLTGLSRLLRANAGAALENVALWHERDISHSSVERVIFPDSFILADYAIERMARVLEGLFVDETRMRKNIDLSQGQLFSSQVLLAMIDKGLSREEAYKIVQRVCHDLEPGDSLESRLIADPEASRYVDKSDLKKIFTGEKQKKRIDSVLGKLVRGPAKGRAKGHGKSEGRSAVRGKS
;
A
#
# COMPACT_ATOMS: atom_id res chain seq x y z
N MET A 1 -17.63 3.19 5.94
CA MET A 1 -17.40 3.94 4.66
C MET A 1 -18.68 4.03 3.86
N ILE A 2 -18.86 5.05 3.00
CA ILE A 2 -20.03 5.15 2.13
C ILE A 2 -19.93 4.17 0.96
N THR A 3 -21.10 3.69 0.47
CA THR A 3 -21.19 2.68 -0.61
C THR A 3 -20.43 3.08 -1.88
N ARG A 4 -20.37 4.38 -2.20
CA ARG A 4 -19.66 4.90 -3.38
C ARG A 4 -18.16 4.53 -3.43
N TYR A 5 -17.52 4.37 -2.27
CA TYR A 5 -16.09 4.07 -2.13
C TYR A 5 -15.82 2.69 -1.53
N THR A 6 -16.87 1.86 -1.47
CA THR A 6 -16.80 0.50 -0.94
C THR A 6 -16.90 -0.49 -2.08
N ARG A 7 -15.87 -1.31 -2.28
CA ARG A 7 -15.95 -2.45 -3.18
C ARG A 7 -16.62 -3.62 -2.44
N PRO A 8 -17.48 -4.40 -3.11
CA PRO A 8 -18.24 -5.46 -2.45
C PRO A 8 -17.36 -6.40 -1.62
N GLU A 9 -16.29 -6.93 -2.18
CA GLU A 9 -15.42 -7.93 -1.56
C GLU A 9 -14.81 -7.43 -0.23
N MET A 10 -14.32 -6.20 -0.21
CA MET A 10 -13.78 -5.59 1.00
C MET A 10 -14.89 -5.13 1.94
N GLY A 11 -16.00 -4.64 1.40
CA GLY A 11 -17.18 -4.24 2.18
C GLY A 11 -17.77 -5.39 2.97
N ASP A 12 -17.88 -6.57 2.36
CA ASP A 12 -18.39 -7.78 3.00
C ASP A 12 -17.53 -8.23 4.19
N ILE A 13 -16.20 -8.12 4.07
CA ILE A 13 -15.27 -8.43 5.17
C ILE A 13 -15.50 -7.51 6.38
N TRP A 14 -15.85 -6.24 6.14
CA TRP A 14 -16.07 -5.23 7.19
C TRP A 14 -17.56 -5.02 7.51
N SER A 15 -18.45 -5.94 7.07
CA SER A 15 -19.87 -5.92 7.41
C SER A 15 -20.10 -6.31 8.88
N PRO A 16 -21.24 -5.93 9.48
CA PRO A 16 -21.64 -6.42 10.79
C PRO A 16 -21.67 -7.94 10.88
N GLU A 17 -22.17 -8.61 9.84
CA GLU A 17 -22.25 -10.07 9.74
C GLU A 17 -20.86 -10.69 9.85
N SER A 18 -19.91 -10.26 9.02
CA SER A 18 -18.54 -10.78 9.04
C SER A 18 -17.81 -10.48 10.36
N ARG A 19 -18.08 -9.33 10.97
CA ARG A 19 -17.55 -9.01 12.29
C ARG A 19 -18.03 -10.04 13.33
N PHE A 20 -19.31 -10.34 13.39
CA PHE A 20 -19.85 -11.33 14.32
C PHE A 20 -19.44 -12.77 13.98
N GLU A 21 -19.25 -13.10 12.70
CA GLU A 21 -18.65 -14.37 12.30
C GLU A 21 -17.22 -14.51 12.85
N CYS A 22 -16.38 -13.47 12.79
CA CYS A 22 -15.05 -13.50 13.37
C CYS A 22 -15.11 -13.64 14.91
N LEU A 23 -16.06 -12.99 15.60
CA LEU A 23 -16.25 -13.19 17.03
C LEU A 23 -16.63 -14.65 17.33
N LEU A 24 -17.55 -15.24 16.56
CA LEU A 24 -17.96 -16.63 16.73
C LEU A 24 -16.81 -17.61 16.46
N GLU A 25 -16.00 -17.33 15.47
CA GLU A 25 -14.81 -18.14 15.14
C GLU A 25 -13.83 -18.19 16.33
N VAL A 26 -13.60 -17.05 16.98
CA VAL A 26 -12.76 -16.98 18.20
C VAL A 26 -13.40 -17.73 19.35
N GLU A 27 -14.68 -17.50 19.65
CA GLU A 27 -15.40 -18.19 20.73
C GLU A 27 -15.36 -19.73 20.58
N LEU A 28 -15.57 -20.23 19.36
CA LEU A 28 -15.50 -21.67 19.08
C LEU A 28 -14.07 -22.22 19.17
N ALA A 29 -13.05 -21.43 18.77
CA ALA A 29 -11.67 -21.82 18.91
C ALA A 29 -11.26 -21.91 20.40
N VAL A 30 -11.73 -20.96 21.23
CA VAL A 30 -11.52 -20.98 22.67
C VAL A 30 -12.22 -22.16 23.31
N ALA A 31 -13.50 -22.40 23.02
CA ALA A 31 -14.25 -23.54 23.53
C ALA A 31 -13.59 -24.89 23.16
N LYS A 32 -13.02 -25.01 21.96
CA LYS A 32 -12.23 -26.17 21.53
C LYS A 32 -10.98 -26.37 22.38
N ALA A 33 -10.24 -25.29 22.64
CA ALA A 33 -9.04 -25.33 23.47
C ALA A 33 -9.37 -25.69 24.92
N GLN A 34 -10.44 -25.09 25.49
CA GLN A 34 -10.94 -25.37 26.84
C GLN A 34 -11.38 -26.84 26.99
N ALA A 35 -12.09 -27.39 26.03
CA ALA A 35 -12.48 -28.80 26.03
C ALA A 35 -11.26 -29.72 26.00
N LYS A 36 -10.26 -29.41 25.16
CA LYS A 36 -9.01 -30.16 25.09
C LYS A 36 -8.23 -30.15 26.41
N LEU A 37 -8.26 -29.03 27.13
CA LEU A 37 -7.65 -28.88 28.46
C LEU A 37 -8.58 -29.34 29.61
N LYS A 38 -9.77 -29.91 29.30
CA LYS A 38 -10.76 -30.36 30.28
C LYS A 38 -11.29 -29.26 31.21
N ILE A 39 -11.24 -28.00 30.78
CA ILE A 39 -11.81 -26.86 31.52
C ILE A 39 -13.35 -26.84 31.36
N ILE A 40 -13.83 -27.20 30.17
CA ILE A 40 -15.25 -27.41 29.92
C ILE A 40 -15.48 -28.86 29.43
N PRO A 41 -16.70 -29.39 29.58
CA PRO A 41 -17.01 -30.72 29.04
C PRO A 41 -16.88 -30.77 27.51
N GLU A 42 -16.34 -31.86 26.98
CA GLU A 42 -16.25 -32.10 25.53
C GLU A 42 -17.62 -32.05 24.85
N LYS A 43 -18.70 -32.51 25.54
CA LYS A 43 -20.06 -32.39 25.07
C LYS A 43 -20.48 -30.93 24.86
N ALA A 44 -20.06 -30.01 25.74
CA ALA A 44 -20.37 -28.60 25.59
C ALA A 44 -19.76 -28.01 24.32
N TYR A 45 -18.48 -28.30 24.06
CA TYR A 45 -17.84 -27.89 22.79
C TYR A 45 -18.58 -28.45 21.56
N ARG A 46 -18.97 -29.74 21.57
CA ARG A 46 -19.70 -30.32 20.45
C ARG A 46 -21.07 -29.65 20.24
N ASP A 47 -21.77 -29.33 21.31
CA ASP A 47 -23.05 -28.62 21.23
C ASP A 47 -22.85 -27.19 20.67
N LEU A 48 -21.85 -26.44 21.16
CA LEU A 48 -21.47 -25.12 20.65
C LEU A 48 -21.15 -25.20 19.16
N LYS A 49 -20.26 -26.07 18.75
CA LYS A 49 -19.86 -26.24 17.35
C LYS A 49 -21.03 -26.55 16.42
N ALA A 50 -22.00 -27.34 16.89
CA ALA A 50 -23.13 -27.80 16.07
C ALA A 50 -24.27 -26.79 15.99
N LYS A 51 -24.48 -25.97 17.02
CA LYS A 51 -25.71 -25.17 17.18
C LYS A 51 -25.44 -23.65 17.23
N ALA A 52 -24.20 -23.21 17.45
CA ALA A 52 -23.88 -21.79 17.56
C ALA A 52 -24.19 -21.09 16.23
N LYS A 53 -25.08 -20.13 16.29
CA LYS A 53 -25.46 -19.22 15.20
C LYS A 53 -25.94 -17.92 15.81
N PHE A 54 -25.94 -16.87 15.03
CA PHE A 54 -26.38 -15.54 15.47
C PHE A 54 -27.30 -14.89 14.42
N SER A 55 -27.94 -13.81 14.84
CA SER A 55 -28.68 -12.90 13.97
C SER A 55 -28.32 -11.48 14.37
N VAL A 56 -27.80 -10.69 13.43
CA VAL A 56 -27.44 -9.28 13.69
C VAL A 56 -28.62 -8.49 14.23
N ALA A 57 -29.80 -8.63 13.63
CA ALA A 57 -31.01 -7.96 14.10
C ALA A 57 -31.39 -8.34 15.53
N ARG A 58 -31.18 -9.61 15.93
CA ARG A 58 -31.45 -10.04 17.32
C ARG A 58 -30.39 -9.51 18.30
N ILE A 59 -29.13 -9.46 17.88
CA ILE A 59 -28.05 -8.85 18.68
C ILE A 59 -28.38 -7.38 18.93
N ASP A 60 -28.73 -6.62 17.89
CA ASP A 60 -29.11 -5.21 18.00
C ASP A 60 -30.30 -5.00 18.96
N GLU A 61 -31.27 -5.90 18.94
CA GLU A 61 -32.43 -5.86 19.86
C GLU A 61 -31.98 -6.07 21.31
N ILE A 62 -31.14 -7.09 21.57
CA ILE A 62 -30.64 -7.38 22.92
C ILE A 62 -29.75 -6.22 23.42
N GLU A 63 -28.94 -5.63 22.54
CA GLU A 63 -28.04 -4.54 22.88
C GLU A 63 -28.79 -3.28 23.33
N LYS A 64 -30.00 -3.04 22.81
CA LYS A 64 -30.83 -1.91 23.32
C LYS A 64 -31.07 -1.96 24.81
N THR A 65 -31.10 -3.15 25.41
CA THR A 65 -31.28 -3.36 26.85
C THR A 65 -29.93 -3.48 27.57
N THR A 66 -29.04 -4.32 27.06
CA THR A 66 -27.75 -4.63 27.73
C THR A 66 -26.73 -3.49 27.64
N LYS A 67 -26.85 -2.61 26.61
CA LYS A 67 -25.88 -1.53 26.30
C LYS A 67 -24.46 -2.04 26.13
N HIS A 68 -24.32 -3.29 25.70
CA HIS A 68 -23.01 -3.94 25.55
C HIS A 68 -23.04 -4.97 24.41
N ASP A 69 -22.33 -4.69 23.32
CA ASP A 69 -22.34 -5.45 22.09
C ASP A 69 -21.87 -6.91 22.23
N VAL A 70 -20.78 -7.17 22.97
CA VAL A 70 -20.26 -8.53 23.18
C VAL A 70 -21.24 -9.34 24.02
N ILE A 71 -21.84 -8.77 25.07
CA ILE A 71 -22.85 -9.46 25.88
C ILE A 71 -24.09 -9.76 25.03
N ALA A 72 -24.53 -8.82 24.19
CA ALA A 72 -25.66 -9.04 23.29
C ALA A 72 -25.39 -10.18 22.31
N PHE A 73 -24.20 -10.22 21.71
CA PHE A 73 -23.75 -11.31 20.83
C PHE A 73 -23.74 -12.66 21.57
N VAL A 74 -23.07 -12.75 22.71
CA VAL A 74 -22.98 -13.97 23.51
C VAL A 74 -24.36 -14.48 23.90
N SER A 75 -25.26 -13.58 24.33
CA SER A 75 -26.65 -13.91 24.70
C SER A 75 -27.41 -14.49 23.51
N ASN A 76 -27.33 -13.85 22.35
CA ASN A 76 -28.01 -14.35 21.15
C ASN A 76 -27.47 -15.73 20.69
N VAL A 77 -26.17 -15.95 20.73
CA VAL A 77 -25.62 -17.27 20.40
C VAL A 77 -26.08 -18.32 21.43
N ALA A 78 -26.09 -17.98 22.72
CA ALA A 78 -26.55 -18.89 23.79
C ALA A 78 -28.01 -19.29 23.65
N GLU A 79 -28.92 -18.40 23.20
CA GLU A 79 -30.33 -18.73 22.88
C GLU A 79 -30.41 -19.88 21.90
N ASN A 80 -29.51 -19.99 20.93
CA ASN A 80 -29.54 -21.06 19.92
C ASN A 80 -28.91 -22.37 20.41
N VAL A 81 -27.97 -22.32 21.35
CA VAL A 81 -27.21 -23.48 21.84
C VAL A 81 -27.94 -24.23 22.94
N GLY A 82 -28.69 -23.52 23.78
CA GLY A 82 -29.37 -24.07 24.95
C GLY A 82 -28.41 -24.26 26.14
N PRO A 83 -28.57 -25.36 26.97
CA PRO A 83 -27.84 -25.49 28.25
C PRO A 83 -26.30 -25.40 28.17
N SER A 84 -25.72 -25.82 27.04
CA SER A 84 -24.28 -25.71 26.78
C SER A 84 -23.84 -24.27 26.50
N GLY A 85 -24.76 -23.35 26.21
CA GLY A 85 -24.48 -21.93 25.98
C GLY A 85 -23.80 -21.22 27.17
N ARG A 86 -23.96 -21.75 28.40
CA ARG A 86 -23.25 -21.23 29.60
C ARG A 86 -21.73 -21.33 29.53
N TYR A 87 -21.18 -22.06 28.58
CA TYR A 87 -19.75 -22.19 28.34
C TYR A 87 -19.25 -21.28 27.22
N LEU A 88 -20.12 -20.52 26.57
CA LEU A 88 -19.72 -19.47 25.65
C LEU A 88 -19.13 -18.31 26.47
N HIS A 89 -18.06 -17.69 25.98
CA HIS A 89 -17.34 -16.60 26.68
C HIS A 89 -16.79 -16.99 28.07
N TYR A 90 -16.67 -18.29 28.33
CA TYR A 90 -16.27 -18.78 29.64
C TYR A 90 -14.83 -18.40 29.97
N GLY A 91 -14.65 -17.62 31.06
CA GLY A 91 -13.34 -17.16 31.52
C GLY A 91 -12.69 -16.07 30.64
N MET A 92 -13.39 -15.51 29.67
CA MET A 92 -12.91 -14.42 28.83
C MET A 92 -13.40 -13.04 29.29
N THR A 93 -12.71 -12.01 28.86
CA THR A 93 -13.21 -10.63 28.85
C THR A 93 -13.52 -10.20 27.42
N SER A 94 -14.35 -9.17 27.23
CA SER A 94 -14.77 -8.69 25.92
C SER A 94 -13.59 -8.42 24.98
N SER A 95 -12.49 -7.86 25.48
CA SER A 95 -11.32 -7.55 24.66
C SER A 95 -10.54 -8.80 24.22
N ASP A 96 -10.67 -9.93 24.93
CA ASP A 96 -10.08 -11.20 24.47
C ASP A 96 -10.68 -11.63 23.13
N VAL A 97 -12.00 -11.51 22.98
CA VAL A 97 -12.67 -11.85 21.73
C VAL A 97 -12.59 -10.72 20.69
N LEU A 98 -12.73 -9.45 21.10
CA LEU A 98 -12.74 -8.32 20.18
C LEU A 98 -11.40 -8.14 19.48
N ASP A 99 -10.29 -8.11 20.23
CA ASP A 99 -8.96 -7.89 19.65
C ASP A 99 -8.51 -9.08 18.80
N THR A 100 -8.78 -10.30 19.27
CA THR A 100 -8.48 -11.52 18.49
C THR A 100 -9.32 -11.61 17.21
N ALA A 101 -10.60 -11.26 17.27
CA ALA A 101 -11.48 -11.23 16.09
C ALA A 101 -11.05 -10.14 15.08
N LEU A 102 -10.61 -8.98 15.55
CA LEU A 102 -10.04 -7.95 14.68
C LEU A 102 -8.80 -8.47 13.95
N SER A 103 -7.92 -9.20 14.64
CA SER A 103 -6.77 -9.85 14.00
C SER A 103 -7.19 -10.82 12.90
N VAL A 104 -8.20 -11.66 13.14
CA VAL A 104 -8.78 -12.57 12.13
C VAL A 104 -9.35 -11.79 10.94
N GLN A 105 -10.09 -10.73 11.21
CA GLN A 105 -10.70 -9.88 10.17
C GLN A 105 -9.65 -9.17 9.31
N ILE A 106 -8.57 -8.66 9.91
CA ILE A 106 -7.43 -8.06 9.21
C ILE A 106 -6.74 -9.09 8.31
N VAL A 107 -6.54 -10.33 8.79
CA VAL A 107 -5.97 -11.40 7.95
C VAL A 107 -6.86 -11.67 6.73
N LYS A 108 -8.17 -11.75 6.89
CA LYS A 108 -9.11 -11.90 5.78
C LYS A 108 -9.02 -10.71 4.80
N ALA A 109 -9.03 -9.49 5.30
CA ALA A 109 -8.91 -8.27 4.50
C ALA A 109 -7.56 -8.16 3.74
N SER A 110 -6.50 -8.70 4.32
CA SER A 110 -5.17 -8.67 3.69
C SER A 110 -5.10 -9.43 2.38
N VAL A 111 -5.84 -10.51 2.22
CA VAL A 111 -5.89 -11.31 0.99
C VAL A 111 -6.39 -10.46 -0.18
N GLU A 112 -7.50 -9.75 0.02
CA GLU A 112 -8.06 -8.85 -0.99
C GLU A 112 -7.10 -7.69 -1.29
N LEU A 113 -6.54 -7.07 -0.25
CA LEU A 113 -5.64 -5.94 -0.41
C LEU A 113 -4.39 -6.31 -1.22
N PHE A 114 -3.76 -7.47 -0.95
CA PHE A 114 -2.59 -7.91 -1.71
C PHE A 114 -2.93 -8.27 -3.16
N SER A 115 -4.11 -8.82 -3.42
CA SER A 115 -4.59 -9.02 -4.79
C SER A 115 -4.65 -7.71 -5.59
N ARG A 116 -5.02 -6.58 -4.92
CA ARG A 116 -5.01 -5.25 -5.58
C ARG A 116 -3.59 -4.75 -5.81
N PHE A 117 -2.66 -4.95 -4.87
CA PHE A 117 -1.24 -4.64 -5.08
C PHE A 117 -0.67 -5.42 -6.26
N ASP A 118 -0.91 -6.72 -6.35
CA ASP A 118 -0.43 -7.56 -7.45
C ASP A 118 -0.91 -7.04 -8.82
N ARG A 119 -2.19 -6.64 -8.90
CA ARG A 119 -2.76 -6.06 -10.11
C ARG A 119 -2.10 -4.73 -10.47
N LEU A 120 -2.00 -3.79 -9.51
CA LEU A 120 -1.40 -2.48 -9.73
C LEU A 120 0.05 -2.59 -10.16
N GLU A 121 0.86 -3.41 -9.49
CA GLU A 121 2.26 -3.64 -9.82
C GLU A 121 2.41 -4.23 -11.22
N THR A 122 1.57 -5.20 -11.59
CA THR A 122 1.56 -5.80 -12.93
C THR A 122 1.29 -4.77 -14.02
N ILE A 123 0.35 -3.86 -13.81
CA ILE A 123 0.02 -2.79 -14.76
C ILE A 123 1.18 -1.80 -14.88
N LEU A 124 1.74 -1.36 -13.73
CA LEU A 124 2.89 -0.46 -13.71
C LEU A 124 4.11 -1.09 -14.42
N GLU A 125 4.41 -2.37 -14.19
CA GLU A 125 5.50 -3.06 -14.89
C GLU A 125 5.31 -3.07 -16.42
N LYS A 126 4.09 -3.32 -16.87
CA LYS A 126 3.76 -3.27 -18.31
C LYS A 126 4.00 -1.88 -18.88
N LEU A 127 3.56 -0.83 -18.19
CA LEU A 127 3.75 0.55 -18.63
C LEU A 127 5.23 0.97 -18.58
N VAL A 128 5.96 0.59 -17.56
CA VAL A 128 7.41 0.82 -17.46
C VAL A 128 8.14 0.21 -18.66
N LYS A 129 7.83 -1.04 -19.02
CA LYS A 129 8.40 -1.72 -20.18
C LYS A 129 8.02 -1.03 -21.48
N LYS A 130 6.73 -0.75 -21.68
CA LYS A 130 6.19 -0.14 -22.90
C LYS A 130 6.84 1.21 -23.18
N HIS A 131 7.02 2.03 -22.15
CA HIS A 131 7.51 3.41 -22.26
C HIS A 131 8.97 3.58 -21.81
N SER A 132 9.76 2.50 -21.74
CA SER A 132 11.18 2.54 -21.35
C SER A 132 12.01 3.50 -22.20
N PHE A 133 11.64 3.68 -23.48
CA PHE A 133 12.32 4.56 -24.44
C PHE A 133 11.49 5.78 -24.87
N THR A 134 10.29 5.97 -24.34
CA THR A 134 9.46 7.15 -24.61
C THR A 134 10.07 8.36 -23.90
N LEU A 135 10.76 9.23 -24.64
CA LEU A 135 11.41 10.43 -24.12
C LEU A 135 10.38 11.43 -23.58
N SER A 136 10.67 12.01 -22.45
CA SER A 136 9.90 13.11 -21.85
C SER A 136 10.81 14.12 -21.17
N ALA A 137 10.32 15.35 -21.00
CA ALA A 137 11.03 16.36 -20.23
C ALA A 137 10.96 16.03 -18.72
N GLY A 138 12.10 15.88 -18.09
CA GLY A 138 12.21 15.91 -16.64
C GLY A 138 12.02 17.34 -16.15
N ARG A 139 11.24 17.52 -15.07
CA ARG A 139 10.92 18.84 -14.53
C ARG A 139 11.31 18.93 -13.07
N THR A 140 12.05 19.98 -12.73
CA THR A 140 12.34 20.38 -11.35
C THR A 140 11.81 21.79 -11.14
N HIS A 141 11.21 22.09 -9.99
CA HIS A 141 10.59 23.40 -9.72
C HIS A 141 9.52 23.81 -10.76
N GLY A 142 8.92 22.82 -11.48
CA GLY A 142 8.01 23.08 -12.58
C GLY A 142 8.68 23.44 -13.91
N MET A 143 10.01 23.65 -13.94
CA MET A 143 10.78 24.01 -15.12
C MET A 143 11.38 22.77 -15.80
N HIS A 144 11.57 22.82 -17.12
CA HIS A 144 12.31 21.79 -17.85
C HIS A 144 13.76 21.76 -17.36
N ALA A 145 14.25 20.56 -17.01
CA ALA A 145 15.60 20.33 -16.51
C ALA A 145 16.42 19.49 -17.49
N GLU A 146 16.22 18.19 -17.51
CA GLU A 146 16.93 17.25 -18.37
C GLU A 146 15.97 16.28 -19.04
N VAL A 147 16.42 15.57 -20.06
CA VAL A 147 15.64 14.53 -20.72
C VAL A 147 15.60 13.26 -19.87
N THR A 148 14.43 12.70 -19.69
CA THR A 148 14.18 11.39 -19.06
C THR A 148 13.31 10.52 -19.97
N THR A 149 12.81 9.37 -19.46
CA THR A 149 11.78 8.60 -20.14
C THR A 149 10.55 8.45 -19.26
N PHE A 150 9.39 8.35 -19.87
CA PHE A 150 8.14 8.15 -19.15
C PHE A 150 8.15 6.81 -18.37
N GLY A 151 8.72 5.76 -18.95
CA GLY A 151 8.91 4.49 -18.25
C GLY A 151 9.79 4.60 -17.00
N TYR A 152 10.88 5.40 -17.06
CA TYR A 152 11.73 5.63 -15.88
C TYR A 152 11.00 6.37 -14.76
N LYS A 153 10.18 7.37 -15.12
CA LYS A 153 9.30 8.06 -14.18
C LYS A 153 8.34 7.09 -13.49
N LEU A 154 7.65 6.23 -14.25
CA LEU A 154 6.74 5.22 -13.71
C LEU A 154 7.46 4.16 -12.86
N ALA A 155 8.72 3.82 -13.19
CA ALA A 155 9.52 2.89 -12.40
C ALA A 155 9.77 3.40 -10.97
N GLY A 156 9.94 4.71 -10.79
CA GLY A 156 10.04 5.34 -9.48
C GLY A 156 8.78 5.10 -8.62
N HIS A 157 7.59 5.20 -9.22
CA HIS A 157 6.32 4.91 -8.56
C HIS A 157 6.15 3.40 -8.29
N LEU A 158 6.49 2.53 -9.23
CA LEU A 158 6.47 1.07 -9.03
C LEU A 158 7.30 0.66 -7.80
N LEU A 159 8.53 1.16 -7.68
CA LEU A 159 9.38 0.88 -6.53
C LEU A 159 8.81 1.42 -5.21
N GLU A 160 8.14 2.55 -5.24
CA GLU A 160 7.45 3.10 -4.08
C GLU A 160 6.29 2.21 -3.64
N PHE A 161 5.45 1.73 -4.57
CA PHE A 161 4.37 0.78 -4.27
C PHE A 161 4.89 -0.53 -3.70
N ARG A 162 5.98 -1.09 -4.24
CA ARG A 162 6.63 -2.28 -3.67
C ARG A 162 7.13 -2.07 -2.24
N ARG A 163 7.75 -0.93 -1.95
CA ARG A 163 8.14 -0.60 -0.57
C ARG A 163 6.93 -0.42 0.34
N THR A 164 5.86 0.18 -0.17
CA THR A 164 4.61 0.40 0.56
C THR A 164 3.92 -0.94 0.85
N ARG A 165 3.82 -1.84 -0.13
CA ARG A 165 3.37 -3.22 0.07
C ARG A 165 4.15 -3.92 1.19
N GLY A 166 5.47 -3.87 1.16
CA GLY A 166 6.29 -4.48 2.21
C GLY A 166 6.09 -3.86 3.61
N ARG A 167 5.67 -2.58 3.72
CA ARG A 167 5.24 -1.99 4.99
C ARG A 167 3.93 -2.61 5.47
N VAL A 168 2.94 -2.71 4.58
CA VAL A 168 1.64 -3.32 4.88
C VAL A 168 1.80 -4.78 5.28
N GLU A 169 2.64 -5.56 4.58
CA GLU A 169 2.94 -6.95 4.92
C GLU A 169 3.48 -7.10 6.34
N ARG A 170 4.45 -6.27 6.71
CA ARG A 170 5.02 -6.29 8.08
C ARG A 170 4.00 -5.87 9.14
N ALA A 171 3.21 -4.83 8.87
CA ALA A 171 2.18 -4.37 9.80
C ALA A 171 1.09 -5.44 10.01
N ILE A 172 0.66 -6.13 8.95
CA ILE A 172 -0.27 -7.26 9.06
C ILE A 172 0.34 -8.40 9.87
N ASP A 173 1.64 -8.71 9.70
CA ASP A 173 2.28 -9.76 10.50
C ASP A 173 2.34 -9.41 12.00
N GLN A 174 2.47 -8.12 12.34
CA GLN A 174 2.35 -7.64 13.71
C GLN A 174 0.91 -7.70 14.26
N MET A 175 -0.10 -7.67 13.41
CA MET A 175 -1.51 -7.80 13.80
C MET A 175 -2.01 -9.25 13.87
N LYS A 176 -1.21 -10.25 13.49
CA LYS A 176 -1.57 -11.68 13.59
C LYS A 176 -1.41 -12.21 15.01
N ILE A 177 -2.16 -11.66 15.93
CA ILE A 177 -2.01 -11.89 17.37
C ILE A 177 -3.33 -12.43 17.96
N VAL A 178 -3.22 -13.38 18.88
CA VAL A 178 -4.28 -13.83 19.78
C VAL A 178 -3.98 -13.36 21.19
N LYS A 179 -4.97 -12.80 21.86
CA LYS A 179 -4.89 -12.36 23.26
C LYS A 179 -6.08 -12.93 24.03
N LEU A 180 -5.81 -13.76 25.06
CA LEU A 180 -6.82 -14.43 25.91
C LEU A 180 -6.40 -14.37 27.38
N SER A 181 -5.67 -13.34 27.77
CA SER A 181 -5.08 -13.19 29.11
C SER A 181 -6.00 -12.57 30.14
N GLY A 182 -7.29 -12.31 29.79
CA GLY A 182 -8.30 -11.84 30.71
C GLY A 182 -8.30 -10.33 30.96
N ALA A 183 -9.01 -9.91 32.01
CA ALA A 183 -9.39 -8.52 32.25
C ALA A 183 -8.22 -7.55 32.51
N VAL A 184 -7.06 -8.03 32.93
CA VAL A 184 -5.86 -7.22 33.21
C VAL A 184 -4.58 -7.89 32.68
N GLY A 185 -4.71 -8.91 31.83
CA GLY A 185 -3.56 -9.56 31.20
C GLY A 185 -2.83 -10.61 32.04
N THR A 186 -3.39 -11.05 33.16
CA THR A 186 -2.72 -11.92 34.16
C THR A 186 -3.16 -13.37 34.14
N TYR A 187 -3.95 -13.80 33.18
CA TYR A 187 -4.47 -15.18 33.05
C TYR A 187 -5.22 -15.68 34.28
N SER A 188 -5.87 -14.78 35.04
CA SER A 188 -6.53 -15.12 36.32
C SER A 188 -7.66 -16.13 36.18
N THR A 189 -8.26 -16.26 35.00
CA THR A 189 -9.42 -17.11 34.73
C THR A 189 -9.15 -18.28 33.77
N GLN A 190 -8.04 -18.23 33.03
CA GLN A 190 -7.66 -19.25 32.06
C GLN A 190 -6.13 -19.44 32.04
N PRO A 191 -5.63 -20.66 31.78
CA PRO A 191 -4.20 -20.88 31.66
C PRO A 191 -3.64 -20.37 30.32
N PRO A 192 -2.35 -19.92 30.27
CA PRO A 192 -1.74 -19.38 29.05
C PRO A 192 -1.73 -20.33 27.86
N GLU A 193 -1.79 -21.65 28.10
CA GLU A 193 -1.82 -22.68 27.06
C GLU A 193 -3.01 -22.53 26.11
N ILE A 194 -4.10 -21.87 26.55
CA ILE A 194 -5.26 -21.57 25.71
C ILE A 194 -4.87 -20.67 24.53
N GLU A 195 -4.09 -19.62 24.76
CA GLU A 195 -3.64 -18.74 23.68
C GLU A 195 -2.85 -19.51 22.61
N ALA A 196 -1.92 -20.39 23.03
CA ALA A 196 -1.16 -21.19 22.09
C ALA A 196 -2.04 -22.11 21.24
N LEU A 197 -3.03 -22.77 21.86
CA LEU A 197 -3.98 -23.68 21.16
C LEU A 197 -4.92 -22.92 20.21
N VAL A 198 -5.40 -21.76 20.64
CA VAL A 198 -6.27 -20.92 19.81
C VAL A 198 -5.45 -20.31 18.66
N GLY A 199 -4.24 -19.83 18.94
CA GLY A 199 -3.31 -19.33 17.92
C GLY A 199 -3.03 -20.37 16.83
N GLN A 200 -2.78 -21.62 17.19
CA GLN A 200 -2.63 -22.72 16.21
C GLN A 200 -3.90 -22.97 15.40
N THR A 201 -5.07 -22.81 16.01
CA THR A 201 -6.36 -23.02 15.33
C THR A 201 -6.66 -21.89 14.33
N LEU A 202 -6.36 -20.63 14.69
CA LEU A 202 -6.67 -19.43 13.91
C LEU A 202 -5.51 -18.94 13.02
N GLY A 203 -4.33 -19.56 13.10
CA GLY A 203 -3.14 -19.08 12.39
C GLY A 203 -2.57 -17.78 12.96
N LEU A 204 -2.74 -17.53 14.26
CA LEU A 204 -2.30 -16.35 15.01
C LEU A 204 -1.19 -16.73 16.00
N LYS A 205 -0.44 -15.74 16.48
CA LYS A 205 0.62 -15.89 17.49
C LYS A 205 0.10 -15.38 18.85
N PRO A 206 0.43 -16.02 19.98
CA PRO A 206 0.16 -15.43 21.29
C PRO A 206 0.79 -14.05 21.45
N GLU A 207 0.09 -13.13 22.11
CA GLU A 207 0.63 -11.78 22.40
C GLU A 207 1.79 -11.83 23.39
N GLY A 208 1.75 -12.76 24.30
CA GLY A 208 2.74 -12.93 25.37
C GLY A 208 2.46 -12.03 26.58
N ILE A 209 2.54 -10.73 26.44
CA ILE A 209 2.22 -9.77 27.53
C ILE A 209 1.28 -8.71 26.98
N ALA A 210 0.08 -8.65 27.57
CA ALA A 210 -0.94 -7.65 27.31
C ALA A 210 -1.47 -7.07 28.62
N THR A 211 -2.25 -6.02 28.50
CA THR A 211 -3.14 -5.56 29.57
C THR A 211 -4.54 -6.20 29.37
N GLN A 212 -5.63 -5.44 29.56
CA GLN A 212 -6.93 -5.93 29.09
C GLN A 212 -6.99 -6.04 27.57
N VAL A 213 -6.16 -5.30 26.86
CA VAL A 213 -6.12 -5.19 25.41
C VAL A 213 -4.72 -5.48 24.87
N ILE A 214 -4.64 -5.83 23.59
CA ILE A 214 -3.37 -5.83 22.83
C ILE A 214 -2.80 -4.40 22.83
N PRO A 215 -1.48 -4.18 22.98
CA PRO A 215 -0.88 -2.85 22.86
C PRO A 215 -1.24 -2.17 21.52
N ARG A 216 -1.73 -0.92 21.59
CA ARG A 216 -2.28 -0.19 20.43
C ARG A 216 -1.23 0.37 19.49
N ASP A 217 0.04 0.31 19.81
CA ASP A 217 1.15 0.62 18.90
C ASP A 217 1.09 -0.24 17.61
N ARG A 218 0.72 -1.53 17.70
CA ARG A 218 0.48 -2.43 16.57
C ARG A 218 -0.65 -1.94 15.67
N HIS A 219 -1.75 -1.48 16.28
CA HIS A 219 -2.91 -0.91 15.58
C HIS A 219 -2.52 0.39 14.88
N ALA A 220 -1.75 1.25 15.54
CA ALA A 220 -1.24 2.48 14.98
C ALA A 220 -0.28 2.22 13.79
N GLU A 221 0.64 1.24 13.92
CA GLU A 221 1.52 0.83 12.82
C GLU A 221 0.73 0.33 11.61
N MET A 222 -0.33 -0.46 11.82
CA MET A 222 -1.18 -0.95 10.73
C MET A 222 -1.85 0.20 9.98
N LEU A 223 -2.47 1.15 10.70
CA LEU A 223 -3.12 2.28 10.06
C LEU A 223 -2.13 3.27 9.45
N TRP A 224 -0.93 3.42 10.04
CA TRP A 224 0.16 4.18 9.42
C TRP A 224 0.60 3.54 8.09
N ALA A 225 0.73 2.21 8.03
CA ALA A 225 1.08 1.52 6.79
C ALA A 225 0.03 1.75 5.69
N LEU A 226 -1.28 1.77 6.04
CA LEU A 226 -2.35 2.15 5.12
C LEU A 226 -2.30 3.65 4.76
N GLY A 227 -1.90 4.51 5.68
CA GLY A 227 -1.61 5.93 5.41
C GLY A 227 -0.52 6.11 4.35
N MET A 228 0.52 5.24 4.37
CA MET A 228 1.57 5.23 3.34
C MET A 228 1.06 4.75 1.98
N VAL A 229 0.04 3.88 1.93
CA VAL A 229 -0.67 3.58 0.67
C VAL A 229 -1.30 4.85 0.11
N GLY A 230 -2.00 5.62 0.95
CA GLY A 230 -2.56 6.91 0.56
C GLY A 230 -1.49 7.87 0.00
N ALA A 231 -0.35 7.98 0.66
CA ALA A 231 0.74 8.85 0.21
C ALA A 231 1.29 8.44 -1.17
N ALA A 232 1.48 7.14 -1.42
CA ALA A 232 1.95 6.64 -2.72
C ALA A 232 0.91 6.86 -3.83
N ILE A 233 -0.37 6.64 -3.54
CA ILE A 233 -1.49 6.91 -4.46
C ILE A 233 -1.55 8.39 -4.79
N GLU A 234 -1.46 9.28 -3.78
CA GLU A 234 -1.53 10.73 -4.01
C GLU A 234 -0.36 11.22 -4.84
N ARG A 235 0.87 10.78 -4.55
CA ARG A 235 2.05 11.17 -5.32
C ARG A 235 1.91 10.85 -6.80
N LEU A 236 1.44 9.64 -7.15
CA LEU A 236 1.18 9.26 -8.54
C LEU A 236 0.01 10.05 -9.13
N SER A 237 -1.06 10.26 -8.37
CA SER A 237 -2.23 11.05 -8.81
C SER A 237 -1.84 12.49 -9.14
N VAL A 238 -1.02 13.12 -8.31
CA VAL A 238 -0.52 14.49 -8.53
C VAL A 238 0.34 14.55 -9.79
N GLU A 239 1.22 13.57 -10.02
CA GLU A 239 2.02 13.52 -11.25
C GLU A 239 1.13 13.40 -12.49
N LEU A 240 0.16 12.49 -12.51
CA LEU A 240 -0.77 12.32 -13.63
C LEU A 240 -1.59 13.60 -13.90
N ARG A 241 -2.06 14.28 -12.85
CA ARG A 241 -2.78 15.56 -12.97
C ARG A 241 -1.90 16.64 -13.58
N HIS A 242 -0.63 16.75 -13.17
CA HIS A 242 0.31 17.70 -13.76
C HIS A 242 0.59 17.38 -15.22
N LEU A 243 0.75 16.11 -15.59
CA LEU A 243 0.98 15.72 -16.98
C LEU A 243 -0.25 15.92 -17.88
N GLN A 244 -1.46 15.95 -17.31
CA GLN A 244 -2.72 16.19 -18.04
C GLN A 244 -3.10 17.66 -18.19
N ARG A 245 -2.38 18.59 -17.54
CA ARG A 245 -2.65 20.03 -17.70
C ARG A 245 -2.61 20.43 -19.17
N THR A 246 -3.44 21.38 -19.56
CA THR A 246 -3.60 21.83 -20.95
C THR A 246 -2.27 22.18 -21.63
N GLU A 247 -1.39 22.90 -20.93
CA GLU A 247 -0.07 23.33 -21.41
C GLU A 247 0.91 22.15 -21.53
N VAL A 248 0.77 21.11 -20.70
CA VAL A 248 1.61 19.92 -20.70
C VAL A 248 1.08 18.86 -21.65
N GLY A 249 -0.14 18.34 -21.42
CA GLY A 249 -0.89 17.46 -22.31
C GLY A 249 -0.21 16.13 -22.67
N GLU A 250 0.65 15.61 -21.78
CA GLU A 250 1.46 14.42 -22.05
C GLU A 250 0.73 13.10 -21.76
N VAL A 251 -0.31 13.13 -20.91
CA VAL A 251 -1.19 12.00 -20.63
C VAL A 251 -2.64 12.43 -20.52
N ILE A 252 -3.57 11.51 -20.68
CA ILE A 252 -5.01 11.73 -20.47
C ILE A 252 -5.59 10.50 -19.78
N GLU A 253 -6.33 10.67 -18.69
CA GLU A 253 -7.14 9.60 -18.11
C GLU A 253 -8.14 9.05 -19.14
N ASN A 254 -8.39 7.74 -19.06
CA ASN A 254 -9.37 7.11 -19.93
C ASN A 254 -10.78 7.67 -19.66
N PHE A 255 -11.44 8.04 -20.73
CA PHE A 255 -12.85 8.41 -20.74
C PHE A 255 -13.67 7.28 -21.35
N THR A 256 -14.59 6.74 -20.58
CA THR A 256 -15.50 5.70 -21.07
C THR A 256 -16.59 6.31 -21.95
N PRO A 257 -17.13 5.58 -22.95
CA PRO A 257 -18.27 6.05 -23.73
C PRO A 257 -19.41 6.51 -22.84
N GLY A 258 -19.92 7.74 -23.09
CA GLY A 258 -20.97 8.37 -22.29
C GLY A 258 -20.51 9.12 -21.04
N GLN A 259 -19.24 9.01 -20.64
CA GLN A 259 -18.69 9.78 -19.52
C GLN A 259 -18.64 11.26 -19.88
N LYS A 260 -19.11 12.13 -18.96
CA LYS A 260 -19.01 13.58 -19.08
C LYS A 260 -17.86 14.11 -18.23
N GLY A 261 -16.91 14.79 -18.85
CA GLY A 261 -15.76 15.41 -18.16
C GLY A 261 -16.09 16.74 -17.50
N SER A 262 -17.13 17.42 -17.99
CA SER A 262 -17.63 18.70 -17.50
C SER A 262 -19.12 18.81 -17.73
N SER A 263 -19.84 19.46 -16.82
CA SER A 263 -21.27 19.72 -16.97
C SER A 263 -21.59 20.82 -18.00
N ALA A 264 -20.64 21.73 -18.22
CA ALA A 264 -20.82 22.92 -19.06
C ALA A 264 -19.99 22.91 -20.36
N MET A 265 -18.85 22.23 -20.39
CA MET A 265 -17.89 22.25 -21.50
C MET A 265 -17.65 20.84 -22.05
N PRO A 266 -18.28 20.44 -23.17
CA PRO A 266 -18.23 19.07 -23.68
C PRO A 266 -16.85 18.56 -24.05
N HIS A 267 -15.92 19.46 -24.42
CA HIS A 267 -14.55 19.10 -24.81
C HIS A 267 -13.61 18.88 -23.62
N LYS A 268 -14.01 19.31 -22.42
CA LYS A 268 -13.13 19.33 -21.23
C LYS A 268 -13.04 17.94 -20.57
N LYS A 269 -11.85 17.34 -20.60
CA LYS A 269 -11.54 16.06 -20.00
C LYS A 269 -10.77 16.28 -18.69
N ASN A 270 -11.48 16.43 -17.58
CA ASN A 270 -10.85 16.62 -16.27
C ASN A 270 -10.23 15.31 -15.73
N PRO A 271 -9.11 15.36 -15.00
CA PRO A 271 -8.51 14.18 -14.34
C PRO A 271 -9.26 13.81 -13.06
N ILE A 272 -10.55 13.49 -13.19
CA ILE A 272 -11.48 13.31 -12.06
C ILE A 272 -11.07 12.16 -11.16
N SER A 273 -10.51 11.09 -11.74
CA SER A 273 -10.08 9.92 -10.95
C SER A 273 -8.87 10.25 -10.09
N ALA A 274 -7.86 10.90 -10.65
CA ALA A 274 -6.68 11.32 -9.91
C ALA A 274 -7.01 12.41 -8.86
N GLU A 275 -7.94 13.31 -9.14
CA GLU A 275 -8.42 14.29 -8.15
C GLU A 275 -9.13 13.61 -6.98
N ASN A 276 -10.02 12.66 -7.26
CA ASN A 276 -10.71 11.86 -6.25
C ASN A 276 -9.72 11.08 -5.37
N LEU A 277 -8.74 10.41 -5.99
CA LEU A 277 -7.71 9.66 -5.29
C LEU A 277 -6.83 10.55 -4.40
N THR A 278 -6.48 11.75 -4.87
CA THR A 278 -5.79 12.76 -4.05
C THR A 278 -6.60 13.11 -2.80
N GLY A 279 -7.92 13.27 -2.94
CA GLY A 279 -8.82 13.56 -1.81
C GLY A 279 -8.91 12.40 -0.81
N LEU A 280 -9.14 11.18 -1.29
CA LEU A 280 -9.26 9.98 -0.44
C LEU A 280 -7.99 9.66 0.33
N SER A 281 -6.82 9.95 -0.24
CA SER A 281 -5.53 9.77 0.42
C SER A 281 -5.39 10.59 1.71
N ARG A 282 -6.08 11.72 1.81
CA ARG A 282 -6.10 12.54 3.04
C ARG A 282 -6.80 11.83 4.18
N LEU A 283 -7.89 11.09 3.89
CA LEU A 283 -8.61 10.31 4.90
C LEU A 283 -7.75 9.17 5.46
N LEU A 284 -7.02 8.45 4.61
CA LEU A 284 -6.11 7.40 5.05
C LEU A 284 -5.04 7.94 6.02
N ARG A 285 -4.48 9.12 5.75
CA ARG A 285 -3.51 9.76 6.65
C ARG A 285 -4.15 10.29 7.94
N ALA A 286 -5.36 10.85 7.87
CA ALA A 286 -6.09 11.31 9.04
C ALA A 286 -6.41 10.14 10.00
N ASN A 287 -6.84 8.99 9.46
CA ASN A 287 -7.10 7.80 10.24
C ASN A 287 -5.83 7.25 10.92
N ALA A 288 -4.67 7.33 10.25
CA ALA A 288 -3.39 6.97 10.86
C ALA A 288 -3.04 7.90 12.05
N GLY A 289 -3.34 9.20 11.92
CA GLY A 289 -3.20 10.15 13.04
C GLY A 289 -4.09 9.80 14.22
N ALA A 290 -5.36 9.50 13.98
CA ALA A 290 -6.30 9.09 15.03
C ALA A 290 -5.86 7.78 15.73
N ALA A 291 -5.25 6.85 14.99
CA ALA A 291 -4.74 5.60 15.59
C ALA A 291 -3.55 5.83 16.53
N LEU A 292 -2.69 6.81 16.26
CA LEU A 292 -1.58 7.16 17.15
C LEU A 292 -2.06 7.68 18.50
N GLU A 293 -3.16 8.43 18.52
CA GLU A 293 -3.77 8.93 19.78
C GLU A 293 -4.30 7.77 20.66
N ASN A 294 -4.63 6.62 20.07
CA ASN A 294 -5.13 5.46 20.82
C ASN A 294 -4.03 4.65 21.52
N VAL A 295 -2.75 4.96 21.31
CA VAL A 295 -1.64 4.24 21.95
C VAL A 295 -1.61 4.48 23.44
N ALA A 296 -1.87 5.70 23.88
CA ALA A 296 -1.85 6.10 25.27
C ALA A 296 -3.22 5.85 25.93
N LEU A 297 -3.35 4.73 26.62
CA LEU A 297 -4.53 4.36 27.42
C LEU A 297 -4.22 4.49 28.93
N TRP A 298 -5.28 4.64 29.73
CA TRP A 298 -5.14 4.68 31.20
C TRP A 298 -4.95 3.28 31.75
N HIS A 299 -3.90 3.08 32.54
CA HIS A 299 -3.61 1.82 33.22
C HIS A 299 -3.70 0.60 32.30
N GLU A 300 -4.43 -0.43 32.68
CA GLU A 300 -4.64 -1.64 31.90
C GLU A 300 -5.61 -1.45 30.74
N ARG A 301 -6.47 -0.42 30.74
CA ARG A 301 -7.34 0.03 29.65
C ARG A 301 -8.33 1.11 30.11
N ASP A 302 -8.56 2.12 29.29
CA ASP A 302 -9.84 2.82 29.19
C ASP A 302 -10.50 2.50 27.82
N ILE A 303 -11.75 2.97 27.58
CA ILE A 303 -12.50 2.59 26.36
C ILE A 303 -12.40 3.63 25.23
N SER A 304 -11.59 4.68 25.37
CA SER A 304 -11.50 5.79 24.40
C SER A 304 -11.13 5.32 22.99
N HIS A 305 -10.22 4.35 22.88
CA HIS A 305 -9.80 3.77 21.60
C HIS A 305 -10.94 3.10 20.83
N SER A 306 -11.90 2.50 21.51
CA SER A 306 -12.89 1.58 20.91
C SER A 306 -13.79 2.29 19.90
N SER A 307 -14.32 3.48 20.23
CA SER A 307 -15.15 4.24 19.30
C SER A 307 -14.40 4.69 18.04
N VAL A 308 -13.12 5.02 18.20
CA VAL A 308 -12.25 5.43 17.10
C VAL A 308 -11.95 4.24 16.19
N GLU A 309 -11.50 3.12 16.75
CA GLU A 309 -11.11 1.92 15.99
C GLU A 309 -12.27 1.30 15.19
N ARG A 310 -13.50 1.34 15.72
CA ARG A 310 -14.72 0.91 15.00
C ARG A 310 -14.95 1.65 13.68
N VAL A 311 -14.43 2.89 13.57
CA VAL A 311 -14.54 3.71 12.36
C VAL A 311 -13.29 3.57 11.49
N ILE A 312 -12.11 3.80 12.09
CA ILE A 312 -10.90 3.99 11.29
C ILE A 312 -10.35 2.70 10.66
N PHE A 313 -10.56 1.50 11.27
CA PHE A 313 -10.12 0.23 10.68
C PHE A 313 -10.92 -0.14 9.43
N PRO A 314 -12.26 -0.28 9.49
CA PRO A 314 -13.06 -0.55 8.29
C PRO A 314 -12.82 0.48 7.20
N ASP A 315 -12.85 1.76 7.55
CA ASP A 315 -12.72 2.84 6.61
C ASP A 315 -11.35 2.85 5.91
N SER A 316 -10.27 2.56 6.65
CA SER A 316 -8.93 2.56 6.06
C SER A 316 -8.69 1.37 5.12
N PHE A 317 -9.14 0.16 5.46
CA PHE A 317 -9.02 -0.99 4.57
C PHE A 317 -9.87 -0.83 3.31
N ILE A 318 -11.13 -0.41 3.47
CA ILE A 318 -12.05 -0.15 2.35
C ILE A 318 -11.49 0.93 1.42
N LEU A 319 -10.98 2.04 1.97
CA LEU A 319 -10.40 3.12 1.18
C LEU A 319 -9.10 2.70 0.48
N ALA A 320 -8.23 1.96 1.15
CA ALA A 320 -6.98 1.50 0.55
C ALA A 320 -7.26 0.53 -0.62
N ASP A 321 -8.15 -0.44 -0.44
CA ASP A 321 -8.59 -1.36 -1.48
C ASP A 321 -9.19 -0.61 -2.69
N TYR A 322 -10.13 0.31 -2.43
CA TYR A 322 -10.73 1.13 -3.48
C TYR A 322 -9.70 1.99 -4.21
N ALA A 323 -8.79 2.63 -3.48
CA ALA A 323 -7.82 3.55 -4.06
C ALA A 323 -6.80 2.83 -4.95
N ILE A 324 -6.30 1.66 -4.51
CA ILE A 324 -5.37 0.85 -5.31
C ILE A 324 -6.07 0.36 -6.58
N GLU A 325 -7.29 -0.19 -6.47
CA GLU A 325 -8.06 -0.67 -7.62
C GLU A 325 -8.39 0.45 -8.60
N ARG A 326 -8.80 1.62 -8.11
CA ARG A 326 -9.11 2.77 -8.97
C ARG A 326 -7.86 3.29 -9.67
N MET A 327 -6.71 3.37 -8.99
CA MET A 327 -5.44 3.74 -9.61
C MET A 327 -5.03 2.72 -10.69
N ALA A 328 -5.21 1.43 -10.43
CA ALA A 328 -4.94 0.38 -11.42
C ALA A 328 -5.77 0.59 -12.70
N ARG A 329 -7.06 0.90 -12.57
CA ARG A 329 -7.95 1.20 -13.72
C ARG A 329 -7.54 2.46 -14.47
N VAL A 330 -7.13 3.51 -13.75
CA VAL A 330 -6.62 4.75 -14.38
C VAL A 330 -5.40 4.43 -15.24
N LEU A 331 -4.44 3.68 -14.71
CA LEU A 331 -3.22 3.34 -15.42
C LEU A 331 -3.45 2.37 -16.59
N GLU A 332 -4.37 1.41 -16.43
CA GLU A 332 -4.72 0.44 -17.49
C GLU A 332 -5.30 1.13 -18.74
N GLY A 333 -6.09 2.20 -18.52
CA GLY A 333 -6.70 2.98 -19.60
C GLY A 333 -5.97 4.29 -19.91
N LEU A 334 -4.77 4.52 -19.37
CA LEU A 334 -4.04 5.77 -19.57
C LEU A 334 -3.62 5.95 -21.03
N PHE A 335 -4.10 7.04 -21.64
CA PHE A 335 -3.57 7.49 -22.93
C PHE A 335 -2.26 8.25 -22.68
N VAL A 336 -1.19 7.87 -23.41
CA VAL A 336 0.12 8.51 -23.36
C VAL A 336 0.41 9.12 -24.71
N ASP A 337 0.55 10.44 -24.78
CA ASP A 337 0.87 11.17 -26.01
C ASP A 337 2.38 11.35 -26.17
N GLU A 338 3.02 10.37 -26.80
CA GLU A 338 4.46 10.38 -27.07
C GLU A 338 4.88 11.54 -28.00
N THR A 339 3.99 11.93 -28.89
CA THR A 339 4.22 13.07 -29.80
C THR A 339 4.25 14.39 -29.01
N ARG A 340 3.32 14.56 -28.07
CA ARG A 340 3.28 15.73 -27.19
C ARG A 340 4.49 15.78 -26.26
N MET A 341 4.90 14.63 -25.71
CA MET A 341 6.12 14.53 -24.90
C MET A 341 7.34 15.02 -25.67
N ARG A 342 7.46 14.62 -26.96
CA ARG A 342 8.55 15.08 -27.83
C ARG A 342 8.46 16.58 -28.09
N LYS A 343 7.30 17.09 -28.47
CA LYS A 343 7.07 18.53 -28.66
C LYS A 343 7.43 19.35 -27.42
N ASN A 344 7.11 18.87 -26.22
CA ASN A 344 7.46 19.55 -24.99
C ASN A 344 8.99 19.61 -24.77
N ILE A 345 9.73 18.56 -25.14
CA ILE A 345 11.21 18.62 -25.14
C ILE A 345 11.69 19.70 -26.09
N ASP A 346 11.11 19.76 -27.27
CA ASP A 346 11.53 20.71 -28.33
C ASP A 346 11.24 22.18 -27.98
N LEU A 347 10.22 22.45 -27.10
CA LEU A 347 9.94 23.79 -26.58
C LEU A 347 11.15 24.45 -25.91
N SER A 348 12.07 23.69 -25.37
CA SER A 348 13.29 24.17 -24.74
C SER A 348 14.45 24.38 -25.72
N GLN A 349 14.20 24.32 -27.03
CA GLN A 349 15.19 24.56 -28.08
C GLN A 349 16.51 23.81 -27.88
N GLY A 350 16.47 22.63 -27.22
CA GLY A 350 17.63 21.81 -26.90
C GLY A 350 18.32 22.15 -25.58
N GLN A 351 17.87 23.15 -24.82
CA GLN A 351 18.54 23.54 -23.55
C GLN A 351 18.54 22.42 -22.49
N LEU A 352 17.64 21.42 -22.58
CA LEU A 352 17.67 20.24 -21.73
C LEU A 352 18.96 19.42 -21.84
N PHE A 353 19.78 19.66 -22.87
CA PHE A 353 21.06 19.00 -23.08
C PHE A 353 22.26 19.85 -22.66
N SER A 354 22.05 21.07 -22.18
CA SER A 354 23.11 22.03 -21.86
C SER A 354 24.13 21.47 -20.88
N SER A 355 23.71 20.71 -19.87
CA SER A 355 24.62 20.06 -18.92
C SER A 355 25.58 19.08 -19.58
N GLN A 356 25.12 18.36 -20.60
CA GLN A 356 25.94 17.39 -21.33
C GLN A 356 26.92 18.08 -22.28
N VAL A 357 26.48 19.18 -22.89
CA VAL A 357 27.36 20.05 -23.71
C VAL A 357 28.49 20.61 -22.85
N LEU A 358 28.14 21.14 -21.67
CA LEU A 358 29.11 21.65 -20.69
C LEU A 358 30.17 20.58 -20.34
N LEU A 359 29.73 19.36 -20.03
CA LEU A 359 30.63 18.25 -19.70
C LEU A 359 31.53 17.88 -20.90
N ALA A 360 30.97 17.86 -22.11
CA ALA A 360 31.71 17.54 -23.31
C ALA A 360 32.85 18.58 -23.56
N MET A 361 32.60 19.84 -23.29
CA MET A 361 33.66 20.90 -23.36
C MET A 361 34.73 20.72 -22.30
N ILE A 362 34.35 20.35 -21.07
CA ILE A 362 35.31 20.03 -19.98
C ILE A 362 36.20 18.83 -20.37
N ASP A 363 35.59 17.78 -20.94
CA ASP A 363 36.32 16.60 -21.41
C ASP A 363 37.34 16.93 -22.51
N LYS A 364 37.17 18.06 -23.22
CA LYS A 364 38.08 18.60 -24.23
C LYS A 364 39.10 19.61 -23.66
N GLY A 365 39.13 19.79 -22.37
CA GLY A 365 40.16 20.56 -21.67
C GLY A 365 39.78 21.95 -21.18
N LEU A 366 38.51 22.38 -21.31
CA LEU A 366 38.07 23.64 -20.70
C LEU A 366 37.92 23.49 -19.18
N SER A 367 38.16 24.58 -18.47
CA SER A 367 37.73 24.67 -17.09
C SER A 367 36.18 24.66 -17.01
N ARG A 368 35.64 24.25 -15.87
CA ARG A 368 34.20 24.26 -15.64
C ARG A 368 33.56 25.64 -15.82
N GLU A 369 34.29 26.69 -15.37
CA GLU A 369 33.77 28.06 -15.43
C GLU A 369 33.74 28.60 -16.85
N GLU A 370 34.77 28.31 -17.65
CA GLU A 370 34.80 28.69 -19.10
C GLU A 370 33.73 28.00 -19.86
N ALA A 371 33.61 26.66 -19.71
CA ALA A 371 32.56 25.87 -20.35
C ALA A 371 31.16 26.39 -19.95
N TYR A 372 30.97 26.73 -18.67
CA TYR A 372 29.69 27.28 -18.19
C TYR A 372 29.35 28.61 -18.85
N LYS A 373 30.30 29.54 -18.92
CA LYS A 373 30.12 30.86 -19.55
C LYS A 373 29.72 30.73 -21.03
N ILE A 374 30.42 29.86 -21.76
CA ILE A 374 30.12 29.63 -23.19
C ILE A 374 28.71 29.09 -23.36
N VAL A 375 28.36 27.98 -22.66
CA VAL A 375 27.05 27.35 -22.77
C VAL A 375 25.95 28.31 -22.32
N GLN A 376 26.14 29.04 -21.21
CA GLN A 376 25.17 30.02 -20.72
C GLN A 376 24.92 31.13 -21.72
N ARG A 377 25.94 31.71 -22.29
CA ARG A 377 25.84 32.75 -23.33
C ARG A 377 25.05 32.25 -24.52
N VAL A 378 25.44 31.11 -25.09
CA VAL A 378 24.74 30.53 -26.26
C VAL A 378 23.27 30.18 -25.95
N CYS A 379 22.97 29.74 -24.73
CA CYS A 379 21.59 29.50 -24.29
C CYS A 379 20.76 30.78 -24.17
N HIS A 380 21.38 31.88 -23.70
CA HIS A 380 20.65 33.17 -23.56
C HIS A 380 20.43 33.87 -24.92
N ASP A 381 21.28 33.62 -25.90
CA ASP A 381 21.20 34.22 -27.23
C ASP A 381 20.29 33.46 -28.20
N LEU A 382 19.53 32.46 -27.70
CA LEU A 382 18.57 31.71 -28.52
C LEU A 382 17.35 32.56 -28.86
N GLU A 383 17.09 32.71 -30.16
CA GLU A 383 15.92 33.37 -30.70
C GLU A 383 14.79 32.32 -31.03
N PRO A 384 13.52 32.74 -31.15
CA PRO A 384 12.46 31.85 -31.59
C PRO A 384 12.78 31.16 -32.92
N GLY A 385 12.78 29.83 -32.94
CA GLY A 385 13.12 28.98 -34.10
C GLY A 385 14.57 28.50 -34.12
N ASP A 386 15.44 28.98 -33.26
CA ASP A 386 16.80 28.45 -33.07
C ASP A 386 16.79 27.08 -32.40
N SER A 387 17.96 26.39 -32.46
CA SER A 387 18.26 25.28 -31.57
C SER A 387 19.63 25.47 -30.94
N LEU A 388 19.79 25.04 -29.70
CA LEU A 388 21.07 25.06 -29.01
C LEU A 388 22.14 24.31 -29.83
N GLU A 389 21.79 23.19 -30.47
CA GLU A 389 22.69 22.44 -31.34
C GLU A 389 23.24 23.31 -32.50
N SER A 390 22.33 23.96 -33.24
CA SER A 390 22.71 24.79 -34.40
C SER A 390 23.54 26.02 -33.99
N ARG A 391 23.19 26.66 -32.86
CA ARG A 391 23.92 27.81 -32.35
C ARG A 391 25.31 27.44 -31.86
N LEU A 392 25.48 26.29 -31.20
CA LEU A 392 26.81 25.79 -30.77
C LEU A 392 27.70 25.46 -31.97
N ILE A 393 27.15 24.93 -33.05
CA ILE A 393 27.91 24.69 -34.28
C ILE A 393 28.39 25.99 -34.94
N ALA A 394 27.57 27.03 -34.91
CA ALA A 394 27.86 28.33 -35.52
C ALA A 394 28.72 29.23 -34.62
N ASP A 395 28.80 28.96 -33.33
CA ASP A 395 29.56 29.79 -32.39
C ASP A 395 31.08 29.56 -32.52
N PRO A 396 31.88 30.60 -32.77
CA PRO A 396 33.32 30.48 -33.04
C PRO A 396 34.11 29.94 -31.85
N GLU A 397 33.63 30.14 -30.63
CA GLU A 397 34.29 29.69 -29.40
C GLU A 397 33.89 28.26 -29.06
N ALA A 398 32.56 27.94 -29.05
CA ALA A 398 32.05 26.63 -28.75
C ALA A 398 32.52 25.55 -29.74
N SER A 399 32.52 25.87 -31.05
CA SER A 399 32.91 24.96 -32.12
C SER A 399 34.37 24.48 -32.06
N ARG A 400 35.24 25.15 -31.29
CA ARG A 400 36.62 24.68 -31.03
C ARG A 400 36.69 23.47 -30.12
N TYR A 401 35.64 23.25 -29.29
CA TYR A 401 35.62 22.20 -28.25
C TYR A 401 34.60 21.10 -28.51
N VAL A 402 33.51 21.41 -29.19
CA VAL A 402 32.49 20.42 -29.55
C VAL A 402 32.19 20.47 -31.04
N ASP A 403 32.38 19.35 -31.71
CA ASP A 403 32.09 19.22 -33.13
C ASP A 403 30.65 18.72 -33.39
N LYS A 404 30.23 18.72 -34.66
CA LYS A 404 28.90 18.28 -35.09
C LYS A 404 28.61 16.82 -34.70
N SER A 405 29.61 15.95 -34.67
CA SER A 405 29.47 14.55 -34.26
C SER A 405 29.23 14.40 -32.76
N ASP A 406 29.96 15.18 -31.94
CA ASP A 406 29.77 15.19 -30.50
C ASP A 406 28.37 15.68 -30.14
N LEU A 407 27.93 16.79 -30.74
CA LEU A 407 26.61 17.38 -30.52
C LEU A 407 25.50 16.43 -30.96
N LYS A 408 25.59 15.83 -32.14
CA LYS A 408 24.61 14.86 -32.59
C LYS A 408 24.39 13.71 -31.59
N LYS A 409 25.46 13.19 -30.98
CA LYS A 409 25.36 12.13 -29.96
C LYS A 409 24.67 12.62 -28.69
N ILE A 410 24.86 13.88 -28.32
CA ILE A 410 24.24 14.50 -27.15
C ILE A 410 22.75 14.70 -27.40
N PHE A 411 22.38 15.37 -28.48
CA PHE A 411 20.99 15.77 -28.75
C PHE A 411 20.04 14.64 -29.15
N THR A 412 20.55 13.44 -29.49
CA THR A 412 19.72 12.24 -29.67
C THR A 412 19.23 11.63 -28.37
N GLY A 413 19.86 11.94 -27.24
CA GLY A 413 19.54 11.36 -25.93
C GLY A 413 19.90 9.86 -25.81
N GLU A 414 20.66 9.29 -26.74
CA GLU A 414 20.97 7.85 -26.73
C GLU A 414 21.80 7.42 -25.50
N LYS A 415 22.69 8.28 -25.02
CA LYS A 415 23.49 8.00 -23.81
C LYS A 415 22.59 7.83 -22.58
N GLN A 416 21.58 8.68 -22.44
CA GLN A 416 20.57 8.59 -21.38
C GLN A 416 19.74 7.33 -21.53
N LYS A 417 19.23 7.05 -22.75
CA LYS A 417 18.46 5.85 -23.02
C LYS A 417 19.20 4.58 -22.61
N LYS A 418 20.47 4.44 -22.97
CA LYS A 418 21.30 3.27 -22.61
C LYS A 418 21.47 3.13 -21.08
N ARG A 419 21.71 4.26 -20.38
CA ARG A 419 21.84 4.27 -18.91
C ARG A 419 20.51 3.90 -18.23
N ILE A 420 19.41 4.48 -18.67
CA ILE A 420 18.06 4.19 -18.18
C ILE A 420 17.72 2.72 -18.41
N ASP A 421 17.98 2.17 -19.61
CA ASP A 421 17.74 0.77 -19.92
C ASP A 421 18.51 -0.18 -19.01
N SER A 422 19.80 0.14 -18.74
CA SER A 422 20.59 -0.65 -17.79
C SER A 422 20.00 -0.67 -16.37
N VAL A 423 19.42 0.44 -15.91
CA VAL A 423 18.78 0.53 -14.60
C VAL A 423 17.44 -0.21 -14.61
N LEU A 424 16.59 0.03 -15.62
CA LEU A 424 15.29 -0.61 -15.76
C LEU A 424 15.42 -2.12 -15.96
N GLY A 425 16.42 -2.58 -16.72
CA GLY A 425 16.69 -4.00 -16.92
C GLY A 425 16.97 -4.76 -15.62
N LYS A 426 17.65 -4.13 -14.67
CA LYS A 426 17.86 -4.69 -13.32
C LYS A 426 16.56 -4.74 -12.51
N LEU A 427 15.73 -3.71 -12.63
CA LEU A 427 14.45 -3.60 -11.91
C LEU A 427 13.42 -4.61 -12.38
N VAL A 428 13.30 -4.78 -13.70
CA VAL A 428 12.29 -5.65 -14.34
C VAL A 428 12.66 -7.13 -14.23
N ARG A 429 13.96 -7.46 -14.22
CA ARG A 429 14.41 -8.86 -14.06
C ARG A 429 14.27 -9.39 -12.65
N GLY A 430 14.03 -8.53 -11.65
CA GLY A 430 14.01 -8.85 -10.22
C GLY A 430 15.39 -9.30 -9.71
N PRO A 431 15.62 -9.38 -8.40
CA PRO A 431 16.74 -10.16 -7.88
C PRO A 431 16.55 -11.57 -8.40
N ALA A 432 17.57 -12.13 -9.06
CA ALA A 432 17.57 -13.51 -9.52
C ALA A 432 17.01 -14.36 -8.37
N LYS A 433 15.91 -15.10 -8.61
CA LYS A 433 15.32 -15.99 -7.60
C LYS A 433 16.46 -16.84 -7.07
N GLY A 434 16.98 -16.47 -5.90
CA GLY A 434 17.97 -17.28 -5.22
C GLY A 434 17.36 -18.66 -5.10
N ARG A 435 17.92 -19.62 -5.83
CA ARG A 435 17.62 -21.03 -5.62
C ARG A 435 17.75 -21.25 -4.12
N ALA A 436 16.63 -21.46 -3.45
CA ALA A 436 16.62 -22.02 -2.12
C ALA A 436 17.46 -23.31 -2.21
N LYS A 437 18.70 -23.25 -1.76
CA LYS A 437 19.50 -24.45 -1.56
C LYS A 437 18.75 -25.23 -0.48
N GLY A 438 18.08 -26.29 -0.92
CA GLY A 438 17.46 -27.24 -0.03
C GLY A 438 18.49 -27.63 1.05
N HIS A 439 18.11 -27.42 2.29
CA HIS A 439 18.80 -28.04 3.42
C HIS A 439 18.64 -29.56 3.23
N GLY A 440 19.68 -30.15 2.67
CA GLY A 440 19.82 -31.59 2.57
C GLY A 440 19.71 -32.21 3.96
N LYS A 441 18.86 -33.20 4.05
CA LYS A 441 18.80 -34.15 5.15
C LYS A 441 20.21 -34.65 5.48
N SER A 442 20.70 -34.36 6.67
CA SER A 442 21.77 -35.17 7.29
C SER A 442 21.12 -36.32 8.05
N GLU A 443 21.05 -37.46 7.40
CA GLU A 443 20.80 -38.74 8.07
C GLU A 443 21.92 -39.02 9.07
N GLY A 444 21.49 -39.34 10.28
CA GLY A 444 22.39 -39.79 11.33
C GLY A 444 23.04 -41.10 11.01
N ARG A 445 24.26 -41.24 11.44
CA ARG A 445 24.83 -42.54 11.82
C ARG A 445 25.51 -42.40 13.17
N SER A 446 24.93 -43.16 14.09
CA SER A 446 25.49 -43.53 15.37
C SER A 446 26.85 -44.18 15.24
N ALA A 447 27.77 -43.86 16.11
CA ALA A 447 28.81 -44.81 16.55
C ALA A 447 29.12 -44.55 18.03
N VAL A 448 28.74 -45.51 18.79
CA VAL A 448 29.13 -45.79 20.18
C VAL A 448 30.62 -46.14 20.28
N ARG A 449 31.30 -45.64 21.30
CA ARG A 449 32.43 -46.19 22.11
C ARG A 449 33.07 -45.00 22.81
N GLY A 450 33.16 -44.87 24.13
CA GLY A 450 33.46 -45.86 25.15
C GLY A 450 34.78 -45.47 25.82
N LYS A 451 34.75 -45.33 27.16
CA LYS A 451 35.90 -45.22 28.09
C LYS A 451 36.51 -43.82 28.27
N SER A 452 36.40 -43.19 29.36
CA SER A 452 36.85 -43.47 30.77
C SER A 452 36.26 -42.37 31.65
#